data_1d1ff7f8a9caaddbbb4af3a4ccaae6c2
#
_entry.id   1d1ff7f8a9caaddbbb4af3a4ccaae6c2
#
_cell.length_a   1.000
_cell.length_b   1.000
_cell.length_c   1.000
_cell.angle_alpha   90.00
_cell.angle_beta   90.00
_cell.angle_gamma   90.00
#
_symmetry.space_group_name_H-M   'P 1'
#
loop_
_entity.id
_entity.type
_entity.pdbx_description
1 polymer ?
#
loop_
_entity_poly.entity_id
_entity_poly.type
_entity_poly.pdbx_seq_one_letter_code
_entity_poly.pdbx_strand_id
1 'polypeptide(L)'
;MTELRARRVVGIRGSDGRVHVPPLEYDPVTAAKLTEFVEVGTEGTVVTWTWMSAPLAGQPFDRPFGWAMVRLDGADTPMLHAVDAGEDELVTGLRVRIRWAAEPAGGIRDIECFEPVTAPERSTPLAPPAEVTMVTTPVSLDVVHSVSPEESRYLRGLAEGRLLGQRCPRCRKIYIPPRGACPVDGVPTVEEVELPDIGTVTTFCVVNVPFQGQRIQPPYVAAYVLLDGADIAFLHLVLGCEAKDVRMGMRVRAVWKPKAEWSTTLENIDHFTPTGEPDAAYETYAGHL
;
A
#
# COMPACT_ATOMS: atom_id res chain seq x y z
N MET A 1 -12.65 -8.43 17.50
CA MET A 1 -13.45 -8.34 16.24
C MET A 1 -14.79 -9.04 16.39
N THR A 2 -14.88 -10.28 16.85
CA THR A 2 -16.16 -10.98 17.13
C THR A 2 -17.08 -10.17 18.04
N GLU A 3 -16.54 -9.56 19.09
CA GLU A 3 -17.32 -8.75 20.02
C GLU A 3 -17.91 -7.48 19.37
N LEU A 4 -17.15 -6.81 18.48
CA LEU A 4 -17.68 -5.66 17.73
C LEU A 4 -18.86 -6.06 16.84
N ARG A 5 -18.77 -7.24 16.21
CA ARG A 5 -19.89 -7.80 15.44
C ARG A 5 -21.13 -8.05 16.30
N ALA A 6 -20.92 -8.33 17.58
CA ALA A 6 -21.98 -8.45 18.60
C ALA A 6 -22.40 -7.12 19.21
N ARG A 7 -21.90 -5.99 18.71
CA ARG A 7 -22.08 -4.64 19.26
C ARG A 7 -21.62 -4.51 20.71
N ARG A 8 -20.57 -5.22 21.07
CA ARG A 8 -19.89 -5.11 22.36
C ARG A 8 -18.48 -4.63 22.17
N VAL A 9 -18.01 -3.78 23.04
CA VAL A 9 -16.62 -3.35 23.07
C VAL A 9 -15.92 -4.02 24.24
N VAL A 10 -14.78 -4.64 23.97
CA VAL A 10 -13.92 -5.19 25.01
C VAL A 10 -12.58 -4.48 25.01
N GLY A 11 -12.10 -4.19 26.20
CA GLY A 11 -10.71 -3.82 26.46
C GLY A 11 -9.93 -5.02 26.98
N ILE A 12 -8.67 -4.79 27.31
CA ILE A 12 -7.82 -5.77 27.98
C ILE A 12 -7.13 -5.13 29.19
N ARG A 13 -7.06 -5.87 30.31
CA ARG A 13 -6.44 -5.36 31.54
C ARG A 13 -4.95 -5.62 31.54
N GLY A 14 -4.17 -4.55 31.72
CA GLY A 14 -2.73 -4.58 31.92
C GLY A 14 -2.32 -4.93 33.35
N SER A 15 -1.04 -5.21 33.56
CA SER A 15 -0.46 -5.50 34.89
C SER A 15 -0.55 -4.30 35.85
N ASP A 16 -0.67 -3.09 35.34
CA ASP A 16 -0.88 -1.86 36.09
C ASP A 16 -2.36 -1.63 36.49
N GLY A 17 -3.24 -2.59 36.14
CA GLY A 17 -4.67 -2.55 36.38
C GLY A 17 -5.49 -1.73 35.37
N ARG A 18 -4.84 -1.03 34.42
CA ARG A 18 -5.52 -0.22 33.40
C ARG A 18 -6.20 -1.08 32.36
N VAL A 19 -7.35 -0.64 31.90
CA VAL A 19 -8.10 -1.27 30.81
C VAL A 19 -7.80 -0.52 29.50
N HIS A 20 -7.13 -1.22 28.59
CA HIS A 20 -6.72 -0.69 27.29
C HIS A 20 -7.78 -0.97 26.21
N VAL A 21 -8.22 0.08 25.51
CA VAL A 21 -9.10 0.00 24.34
C VAL A 21 -8.46 0.83 23.22
N PRO A 22 -8.20 0.25 22.03
CA PRO A 22 -8.36 -1.17 21.66
C PRO A 22 -7.50 -2.13 22.48
N PRO A 23 -7.88 -3.44 22.55
CA PRO A 23 -7.10 -4.41 23.29
C PRO A 23 -5.68 -4.57 22.76
N LEU A 24 -4.71 -4.60 23.65
CA LEU A 24 -3.30 -4.88 23.35
C LEU A 24 -3.04 -6.39 23.43
N GLU A 25 -2.09 -6.89 22.64
CA GLU A 25 -1.66 -8.29 22.71
C GLU A 25 -0.69 -8.52 23.87
N TYR A 26 0.18 -7.54 24.13
CA TYR A 26 1.22 -7.61 25.15
C TYR A 26 1.10 -6.42 26.11
N ASP A 27 1.44 -6.68 27.36
CA ASP A 27 1.48 -5.68 28.42
C ASP A 27 2.57 -4.64 28.15
N PRO A 28 2.25 -3.33 28.17
CA PRO A 28 3.22 -2.29 27.87
C PRO A 28 4.31 -2.11 28.94
N VAL A 29 4.08 -2.67 30.16
CA VAL A 29 5.04 -2.57 31.28
C VAL A 29 5.93 -3.80 31.35
N THR A 30 5.33 -5.01 31.25
CA THR A 30 6.03 -6.28 31.48
C THR A 30 6.37 -7.04 30.22
N ALA A 31 5.82 -6.63 29.06
CA ALA A 31 5.87 -7.34 27.80
C ALA A 31 5.29 -8.78 27.83
N ALA A 32 4.58 -9.15 28.91
CA ALA A 32 3.86 -10.41 29.00
C ALA A 32 2.61 -10.40 28.13
N LYS A 33 2.21 -11.56 27.62
CA LYS A 33 0.98 -11.72 26.85
C LYS A 33 -0.23 -11.44 27.76
N LEU A 34 -1.15 -10.58 27.28
CA LEU A 34 -2.39 -10.26 27.98
C LEU A 34 -3.52 -11.21 27.56
N THR A 35 -4.36 -11.58 28.54
CA THR A 35 -5.48 -12.51 28.30
C THR A 35 -6.76 -12.13 29.03
N GLU A 36 -6.72 -11.13 29.93
CA GLU A 36 -7.88 -10.70 30.72
C GLU A 36 -8.70 -9.66 29.93
N PHE A 37 -9.69 -10.11 29.19
CA PHE A 37 -10.62 -9.24 28.47
C PHE A 37 -11.67 -8.69 29.45
N VAL A 38 -12.00 -7.40 29.29
CA VAL A 38 -12.96 -6.67 30.10
C VAL A 38 -13.94 -5.96 29.19
N GLU A 39 -15.23 -6.19 29.37
CA GLU A 39 -16.28 -5.46 28.64
C GLU A 39 -16.31 -4.00 29.16
N VAL A 40 -16.40 -3.05 28.22
CA VAL A 40 -16.49 -1.61 28.49
C VAL A 40 -17.78 -1.05 27.93
N GLY A 41 -18.15 0.15 28.36
CA GLY A 41 -19.36 0.83 27.89
C GLY A 41 -19.27 1.18 26.39
N THR A 42 -20.44 1.43 25.80
CA THR A 42 -20.57 1.94 24.41
C THR A 42 -20.68 3.46 24.36
N GLU A 43 -20.74 4.11 25.51
CA GLU A 43 -20.64 5.56 25.67
C GLU A 43 -19.26 5.95 26.16
N GLY A 44 -18.90 7.22 25.95
CA GLY A 44 -17.61 7.73 26.37
C GLY A 44 -17.53 9.25 26.32
N THR A 45 -16.32 9.75 26.50
CA THR A 45 -16.03 11.19 26.54
C THR A 45 -14.95 11.54 25.57
N VAL A 46 -15.14 12.61 24.79
CA VAL A 46 -14.12 13.17 23.90
C VAL A 46 -12.99 13.75 24.75
N VAL A 47 -11.77 13.24 24.54
CA VAL A 47 -10.56 13.68 25.26
C VAL A 47 -9.86 14.80 24.50
N THR A 48 -9.71 14.63 23.21
CA THR A 48 -9.17 15.62 22.26
C THR A 48 -9.75 15.36 20.89
N TRP A 49 -9.69 16.35 20.01
CA TRP A 49 -10.31 16.25 18.70
C TRP A 49 -9.64 17.18 17.67
N THR A 50 -9.94 16.93 16.41
CA THR A 50 -9.61 17.81 15.28
C THR A 50 -10.76 17.82 14.27
N TRP A 51 -10.94 18.93 13.56
CA TRP A 51 -11.99 19.10 12.60
C TRP A 51 -11.49 18.87 11.17
N MET A 52 -12.20 18.06 10.42
CA MET A 52 -11.96 17.79 9.00
C MET A 52 -12.97 18.59 8.18
N SER A 53 -12.57 19.77 7.73
CA SER A 53 -13.43 20.68 6.92
C SER A 53 -13.62 20.22 5.47
N ALA A 54 -12.62 19.50 4.92
CA ALA A 54 -12.62 18.97 3.56
C ALA A 54 -12.20 17.49 3.57
N PRO A 55 -13.15 16.57 3.74
CA PRO A 55 -12.85 15.14 3.76
C PRO A 55 -12.24 14.64 2.46
N LEU A 56 -11.31 13.70 2.56
CA LEU A 56 -10.69 13.01 1.44
C LEU A 56 -11.50 11.76 1.06
N ALA A 57 -11.34 11.29 -0.18
CA ALA A 57 -11.94 10.04 -0.62
C ALA A 57 -11.50 8.87 0.31
N GLY A 58 -12.46 8.04 0.70
CA GLY A 58 -12.24 6.90 1.60
C GLY A 58 -12.31 7.22 3.09
N GLN A 59 -12.53 8.47 3.48
CA GLN A 59 -12.84 8.83 4.87
C GLN A 59 -14.29 8.43 5.25
N PRO A 60 -14.62 8.37 6.56
CA PRO A 60 -15.93 7.90 7.02
C PRO A 60 -17.14 8.69 6.49
N PHE A 61 -16.94 9.97 6.18
CA PHE A 61 -17.98 10.85 5.67
C PHE A 61 -17.48 11.63 4.45
N ASP A 62 -18.40 12.00 3.57
CA ASP A 62 -18.20 12.89 2.43
C ASP A 62 -18.48 14.38 2.76
N ARG A 63 -18.81 14.68 4.01
CA ARG A 63 -19.09 16.01 4.59
C ARG A 63 -18.15 16.30 5.75
N PRO A 64 -18.00 17.57 6.18
CA PRO A 64 -17.19 17.91 7.36
C PRO A 64 -17.57 17.11 8.60
N PHE A 65 -16.57 16.70 9.36
CA PHE A 65 -16.73 15.88 10.58
C PHE A 65 -15.51 16.00 11.50
N GLY A 66 -15.62 15.48 12.71
CA GLY A 66 -14.51 15.44 13.66
C GLY A 66 -13.83 14.09 13.75
N TRP A 67 -12.49 14.08 13.82
CA TRP A 67 -11.74 12.96 14.39
C TRP A 67 -11.52 13.24 15.87
N ALA A 68 -11.79 12.27 16.73
CA ALA A 68 -11.60 12.45 18.17
C ALA A 68 -10.97 11.22 18.84
N MET A 69 -10.21 11.47 19.88
CA MET A 69 -9.83 10.47 20.86
C MET A 69 -10.96 10.37 21.87
N VAL A 70 -11.66 9.24 21.87
CA VAL A 70 -12.79 8.96 22.74
C VAL A 70 -12.40 7.94 23.79
N ARG A 71 -12.57 8.27 25.07
CA ARG A 71 -12.39 7.34 26.17
C ARG A 71 -13.76 6.77 26.57
N LEU A 72 -13.94 5.48 26.29
CA LEU A 72 -15.16 4.76 26.64
C LEU A 72 -15.27 4.59 28.16
N ASP A 73 -16.50 4.50 28.67
CA ASP A 73 -16.76 4.27 30.07
C ASP A 73 -16.24 2.88 30.49
N GLY A 74 -15.40 2.84 31.51
CA GLY A 74 -14.70 1.64 31.95
C GLY A 74 -13.36 1.38 31.24
N ALA A 75 -12.95 2.24 30.28
CA ALA A 75 -11.62 2.22 29.70
C ALA A 75 -10.72 3.30 30.28
N ASP A 76 -9.42 3.00 30.37
CA ASP A 76 -8.39 3.95 30.82
C ASP A 76 -7.64 4.60 29.67
N THR A 77 -7.72 4.02 28.46
CA THR A 77 -7.12 4.57 27.26
C THR A 77 -8.17 5.03 26.25
N PRO A 78 -7.94 6.15 25.55
CA PRO A 78 -8.85 6.60 24.51
C PRO A 78 -8.56 5.92 23.19
N MET A 79 -9.55 5.76 22.33
CA MET A 79 -9.43 5.28 20.95
C MET A 79 -9.75 6.40 19.95
N LEU A 80 -9.04 6.41 18.82
CA LEU A 80 -9.30 7.36 17.74
C LEU A 80 -10.48 6.86 16.89
N HIS A 81 -11.48 7.72 16.69
CA HIS A 81 -12.57 7.44 15.77
C HIS A 81 -13.25 8.72 15.27
N ALA A 82 -14.06 8.58 14.19
CA ALA A 82 -14.88 9.67 13.68
C ALA A 82 -16.04 10.01 14.64
N VAL A 83 -16.35 11.30 14.73
CA VAL A 83 -17.49 11.81 15.49
C VAL A 83 -18.40 12.60 14.55
N ASP A 84 -19.67 12.18 14.52
CA ASP A 84 -20.73 12.83 13.77
C ASP A 84 -21.42 13.89 14.66
N ALA A 85 -20.81 15.07 14.73
CA ALA A 85 -21.30 16.23 15.46
C ALA A 85 -21.08 17.49 14.63
N GLY A 86 -21.74 18.60 14.98
CA GLY A 86 -21.41 19.91 14.42
C GLY A 86 -20.05 20.42 14.90
N GLU A 87 -19.41 21.31 14.12
CA GLU A 87 -18.12 21.91 14.49
C GLU A 87 -18.16 22.61 15.85
N ASP A 88 -19.23 23.38 16.09
CA ASP A 88 -19.43 24.10 17.35
C ASP A 88 -19.85 23.18 18.52
N GLU A 89 -20.34 21.97 18.23
CA GLU A 89 -20.77 20.99 19.22
C GLU A 89 -19.61 20.09 19.67
N LEU A 90 -18.64 19.87 18.79
CA LEU A 90 -17.50 18.99 19.07
C LEU A 90 -16.49 19.70 19.97
N VAL A 91 -16.53 19.36 21.25
CA VAL A 91 -15.65 19.94 22.27
C VAL A 91 -15.05 18.85 23.15
N THR A 92 -13.91 19.14 23.76
CA THR A 92 -13.35 18.27 24.80
C THR A 92 -14.34 18.16 25.96
N GLY A 93 -14.61 16.95 26.43
CA GLY A 93 -15.62 16.66 27.44
C GLY A 93 -17.00 16.31 26.87
N LEU A 94 -17.24 16.45 25.56
CA LEU A 94 -18.50 16.03 24.96
C LEU A 94 -18.76 14.54 25.22
N ARG A 95 -19.98 14.25 25.71
CA ARG A 95 -20.45 12.87 25.89
C ARG A 95 -20.95 12.34 24.55
N VAL A 96 -20.39 11.20 24.16
CA VAL A 96 -20.69 10.54 22.87
C VAL A 96 -20.99 9.06 23.10
N ARG A 97 -21.76 8.48 22.19
CA ARG A 97 -22.02 7.05 22.12
C ARG A 97 -21.65 6.48 20.78
N ILE A 98 -21.43 5.19 20.72
CA ILE A 98 -21.20 4.46 19.47
C ILE A 98 -22.50 4.43 18.65
N ARG A 99 -22.41 4.86 17.39
CA ARG A 99 -23.38 4.51 16.35
C ARG A 99 -22.83 3.28 15.64
N TRP A 100 -23.59 2.21 15.67
CA TRP A 100 -23.19 0.95 15.07
C TRP A 100 -23.55 0.89 13.59
N ALA A 101 -22.70 0.25 12.78
CA ALA A 101 -23.02 -0.07 11.40
C ALA A 101 -24.28 -0.95 11.33
N ALA A 102 -25.08 -0.74 10.26
CA ALA A 102 -26.28 -1.53 10.01
C ALA A 102 -25.97 -3.03 9.82
N GLU A 103 -24.89 -3.30 9.06
CA GLU A 103 -24.40 -4.63 8.71
C GLU A 103 -22.99 -4.85 9.29
N PRO A 104 -22.87 -5.39 10.51
CA PRO A 104 -21.57 -5.60 11.12
C PRO A 104 -20.82 -6.75 10.42
N ALA A 105 -19.56 -6.50 10.09
CA ALA A 105 -18.67 -7.40 9.34
C ALA A 105 -17.57 -8.05 10.22
N GLY A 106 -17.43 -7.61 11.46
CA GLY A 106 -16.39 -8.08 12.37
C GLY A 106 -15.09 -7.28 12.26
N GLY A 107 -15.18 -5.98 12.06
CA GLY A 107 -14.05 -5.06 11.98
C GLY A 107 -14.28 -3.77 12.76
N ILE A 108 -13.28 -2.90 12.79
CA ILE A 108 -13.42 -1.57 13.44
C ILE A 108 -14.52 -0.72 12.80
N ARG A 109 -14.87 -0.99 11.55
CA ARG A 109 -15.96 -0.33 10.83
C ARG A 109 -17.35 -0.74 11.29
N ASP A 110 -17.47 -1.74 12.19
CA ASP A 110 -18.73 -2.06 12.88
C ASP A 110 -19.13 -0.90 13.81
N ILE A 111 -18.15 -0.13 14.27
CA ILE A 111 -18.37 1.22 14.81
C ILE A 111 -18.43 2.15 13.59
N GLU A 112 -19.64 2.59 13.20
CA GLU A 112 -19.79 3.53 12.08
C GLU A 112 -19.14 4.88 12.43
N CYS A 113 -19.49 5.41 13.60
CA CYS A 113 -18.91 6.60 14.18
C CYS A 113 -19.32 6.74 15.65
N PHE A 114 -18.84 7.78 16.31
CA PHE A 114 -19.48 8.27 17.53
C PHE A 114 -20.44 9.41 17.21
N GLU A 115 -21.48 9.56 18.02
CA GLU A 115 -22.43 10.66 17.94
C GLU A 115 -22.74 11.20 19.35
N PRO A 116 -23.15 12.48 19.50
CA PRO A 116 -23.57 13.01 20.79
C PRO A 116 -24.67 12.17 21.42
N VAL A 117 -24.64 11.97 22.75
CA VAL A 117 -25.65 11.17 23.47
C VAL A 117 -27.05 11.76 23.31
N THR A 118 -27.16 13.06 23.04
CA THR A 118 -28.42 13.77 22.77
C THR A 118 -29.07 13.44 21.43
N ALA A 119 -28.33 12.83 20.49
CA ALA A 119 -28.88 12.44 19.21
C ALA A 119 -29.91 11.29 19.35
N PRO A 120 -30.94 11.19 18.49
CA PRO A 120 -31.86 10.06 18.47
C PRO A 120 -31.16 8.73 18.26
N GLU A 121 -31.45 7.73 19.08
CA GLU A 121 -30.85 6.41 18.97
C GLU A 121 -31.40 5.68 17.74
N ARG A 122 -30.47 5.14 16.91
CA ARG A 122 -30.79 4.28 15.76
C ARG A 122 -30.58 2.84 16.18
N SER A 123 -31.66 2.13 16.46
CA SER A 123 -31.64 0.71 16.80
C SER A 123 -31.88 -0.14 15.56
N THR A 124 -30.97 -1.05 15.26
CA THR A 124 -31.15 -2.08 14.21
C THR A 124 -31.05 -3.46 14.86
N PRO A 125 -32.02 -4.36 14.64
CA PRO A 125 -31.95 -5.73 15.17
C PRO A 125 -30.69 -6.45 14.65
N LEU A 126 -30.04 -7.22 15.55
CA LEU A 126 -28.87 -8.03 15.20
C LEU A 126 -29.22 -9.49 15.05
N ALA A 127 -28.66 -10.12 14.01
CA ALA A 127 -28.54 -11.58 13.97
C ALA A 127 -27.48 -12.05 14.98
N PRO A 128 -27.59 -13.31 15.47
CA PRO A 128 -26.55 -13.86 16.33
C PRO A 128 -25.18 -13.75 15.69
N PRO A 129 -24.13 -13.30 16.40
CA PRO A 129 -22.81 -13.12 15.83
C PRO A 129 -22.16 -14.48 15.51
N ALA A 130 -21.67 -14.62 14.28
CA ALA A 130 -20.75 -15.70 13.93
C ALA A 130 -19.31 -15.30 14.31
N GLU A 131 -18.49 -16.29 14.65
CA GLU A 131 -17.07 -16.07 14.93
C GLU A 131 -16.38 -15.38 13.75
N VAL A 132 -15.57 -14.36 14.04
CA VAL A 132 -14.76 -13.66 13.05
C VAL A 132 -13.37 -14.27 13.03
N THR A 133 -13.08 -15.05 11.99
CA THR A 133 -11.80 -15.72 11.79
C THR A 133 -10.90 -14.99 10.80
N MET A 134 -11.44 -14.06 10.00
CA MET A 134 -10.70 -13.32 8.98
C MET A 134 -11.19 -11.86 8.95
N VAL A 135 -10.26 -10.93 8.86
CA VAL A 135 -10.54 -9.50 8.64
C VAL A 135 -9.81 -9.04 7.38
N THR A 136 -10.56 -8.47 6.43
CA THR A 136 -9.97 -7.86 5.23
C THR A 136 -9.93 -6.35 5.41
N THR A 137 -8.72 -5.79 5.41
CA THR A 137 -8.49 -4.34 5.47
C THR A 137 -8.01 -3.86 4.11
N PRO A 138 -8.77 -3.02 3.39
CA PRO A 138 -8.30 -2.42 2.14
C PRO A 138 -7.19 -1.42 2.45
N VAL A 139 -6.14 -1.43 1.62
CA VAL A 139 -5.06 -0.45 1.63
C VAL A 139 -5.07 0.27 0.29
N SER A 140 -5.18 1.59 0.31
CA SER A 140 -5.06 2.44 -0.88
C SER A 140 -4.13 3.60 -0.56
N LEU A 141 -3.14 3.83 -1.43
CA LEU A 141 -2.17 4.90 -1.29
C LEU A 141 -2.01 5.60 -2.64
N ASP A 142 -2.45 6.85 -2.70
CA ASP A 142 -2.22 7.72 -3.84
C ASP A 142 -0.95 8.55 -3.60
N VAL A 143 0.02 8.41 -4.49
CA VAL A 143 1.30 9.12 -4.40
C VAL A 143 1.45 10.08 -5.57
N VAL A 144 1.68 11.35 -5.28
CA VAL A 144 2.06 12.35 -6.27
C VAL A 144 3.58 12.48 -6.27
N HIS A 145 4.22 12.08 -7.36
CA HIS A 145 5.66 12.14 -7.53
C HIS A 145 6.05 13.30 -8.45
N SER A 146 6.91 14.20 -7.96
CA SER A 146 7.50 15.27 -8.75
C SER A 146 8.79 14.76 -9.39
N VAL A 147 8.79 14.65 -10.71
CA VAL A 147 9.92 14.12 -11.48
C VAL A 147 10.98 15.16 -11.78
N SER A 148 12.24 14.73 -11.84
CA SER A 148 13.36 15.56 -12.31
C SER A 148 13.25 15.86 -13.82
N PRO A 149 13.98 16.86 -14.35
CA PRO A 149 14.01 17.11 -15.79
C PRO A 149 14.45 15.89 -16.61
N GLU A 150 15.41 15.10 -16.10
CA GLU A 150 15.93 13.89 -16.71
C GLU A 150 14.87 12.79 -16.76
N GLU A 151 14.21 12.55 -15.65
CA GLU A 151 13.13 11.60 -15.54
C GLU A 151 11.91 12.01 -16.39
N SER A 152 11.63 13.30 -16.47
CA SER A 152 10.59 13.84 -17.37
C SER A 152 10.88 13.53 -18.85
N ARG A 153 12.14 13.66 -19.30
CA ARG A 153 12.52 13.28 -20.67
C ARG A 153 12.36 11.79 -20.91
N TYR A 154 12.78 10.96 -19.96
CA TYR A 154 12.59 9.52 -20.00
C TYR A 154 11.12 9.13 -20.13
N LEU A 155 10.25 9.66 -19.26
CA LEU A 155 8.82 9.37 -19.28
C LEU A 155 8.14 9.81 -20.59
N ARG A 156 8.54 10.96 -21.14
CA ARG A 156 8.08 11.41 -22.47
C ARG A 156 8.59 10.51 -23.57
N GLY A 157 9.85 10.05 -23.49
CA GLY A 157 10.41 9.06 -24.40
C GLY A 157 9.59 7.78 -24.43
N LEU A 158 9.13 7.29 -23.27
CA LEU A 158 8.24 6.12 -23.19
C LEU A 158 6.92 6.33 -23.93
N ALA A 159 6.35 7.54 -23.88
CA ALA A 159 5.15 7.88 -24.66
C ALA A 159 5.39 7.89 -26.18
N GLU A 160 6.66 7.95 -26.61
CA GLU A 160 7.11 7.88 -28.00
C GLU A 160 7.64 6.48 -28.38
N GLY A 161 7.67 5.54 -27.44
CA GLY A 161 8.23 4.18 -27.64
C GLY A 161 9.75 4.15 -27.59
N ARG A 162 10.39 5.09 -26.90
CA ARG A 162 11.84 5.23 -26.78
C ARG A 162 12.28 4.94 -25.35
N LEU A 163 13.37 4.21 -25.20
CA LEU A 163 14.00 3.89 -23.92
C LEU A 163 15.24 4.75 -23.74
N LEU A 164 15.13 5.83 -22.98
CA LEU A 164 16.18 6.83 -22.80
C LEU A 164 16.92 6.62 -21.49
N GLY A 165 18.20 6.25 -21.55
CA GLY A 165 19.11 6.21 -20.42
C GLY A 165 20.01 7.44 -20.35
N GLN A 166 20.80 7.55 -19.29
CA GLN A 166 21.81 8.60 -19.15
C GLN A 166 23.19 8.01 -18.80
N ARG A 167 24.21 8.51 -19.47
CA ARG A 167 25.60 8.08 -19.28
C ARG A 167 26.33 8.97 -18.28
N CYS A 168 27.04 8.34 -17.34
CA CYS A 168 27.98 9.05 -16.48
C CYS A 168 29.20 9.50 -17.26
N PRO A 169 29.67 10.76 -17.15
CA PRO A 169 30.86 11.24 -17.85
C PRO A 169 32.17 10.62 -17.31
N ARG A 170 32.18 10.12 -16.05
CA ARG A 170 33.35 9.50 -15.41
C ARG A 170 33.42 8.00 -15.59
N CYS A 171 32.54 7.23 -14.96
CA CYS A 171 32.56 5.77 -15.01
C CYS A 171 31.96 5.20 -16.30
N ARG A 172 31.36 6.03 -17.15
CA ARG A 172 30.74 5.69 -18.44
C ARG A 172 29.51 4.80 -18.33
N LYS A 173 29.06 4.41 -17.14
CA LYS A 173 27.87 3.61 -16.94
C LYS A 173 26.61 4.32 -17.42
N ILE A 174 25.70 3.55 -18.02
CA ILE A 174 24.40 4.00 -18.50
C ILE A 174 23.31 3.54 -17.53
N TYR A 175 22.60 4.51 -16.97
CA TYR A 175 21.51 4.32 -16.04
C TYR A 175 20.16 4.49 -16.73
N ILE A 176 19.28 3.48 -16.59
CA ILE A 176 17.89 3.53 -17.02
C ILE A 176 17.02 2.90 -15.91
N PRO A 177 15.98 3.57 -15.39
CA PRO A 177 15.64 4.99 -15.61
C PRO A 177 16.79 5.95 -15.24
N PRO A 178 16.83 7.15 -15.84
CA PRO A 178 17.80 8.19 -15.48
C PRO A 178 17.71 8.59 -14.02
N ARG A 179 18.85 8.85 -13.39
CA ARG A 179 18.92 9.23 -11.96
C ARG A 179 19.38 10.67 -11.73
N GLY A 180 19.69 11.41 -12.79
CA GLY A 180 20.22 12.77 -12.73
C GLY A 180 21.69 12.86 -12.26
N ALA A 181 22.12 11.95 -11.36
CA ALA A 181 23.50 11.87 -10.88
C ALA A 181 23.98 10.42 -10.82
N CYS A 182 25.27 10.22 -11.03
CA CYS A 182 25.92 8.93 -10.91
C CYS A 182 26.02 8.51 -9.43
N PRO A 183 25.48 7.36 -9.02
CA PRO A 183 25.57 6.92 -7.61
C PRO A 183 26.98 6.50 -7.20
N VAL A 184 27.88 6.22 -8.15
CA VAL A 184 29.27 5.84 -7.87
C VAL A 184 30.18 7.05 -7.76
N ASP A 185 30.05 8.01 -8.68
CA ASP A 185 30.96 9.14 -8.79
C ASP A 185 30.41 10.47 -8.23
N GLY A 186 29.10 10.50 -7.90
CA GLY A 186 28.44 11.71 -7.36
C GLY A 186 28.35 12.88 -8.36
N VAL A 187 28.60 12.65 -9.65
CA VAL A 187 28.58 13.69 -10.69
C VAL A 187 27.28 13.63 -11.50
N PRO A 188 26.80 14.76 -12.04
CA PRO A 188 25.63 14.77 -12.91
C PRO A 188 25.80 13.84 -14.13
N THR A 189 24.75 13.11 -14.49
CA THR A 189 24.67 12.34 -15.73
C THR A 189 23.96 13.20 -16.77
N VAL A 190 24.64 13.54 -17.86
CA VAL A 190 24.16 14.55 -18.83
C VAL A 190 23.99 14.03 -20.26
N GLU A 191 24.69 12.95 -20.63
CA GLU A 191 24.61 12.36 -21.96
C GLU A 191 23.40 11.43 -22.04
N GLU A 192 22.41 11.81 -22.82
CA GLU A 192 21.26 10.95 -23.11
C GLU A 192 21.63 9.88 -24.13
N VAL A 193 21.21 8.64 -23.87
CA VAL A 193 21.48 7.47 -24.71
C VAL A 193 20.16 6.73 -24.93
N GLU A 194 19.80 6.54 -26.20
CA GLU A 194 18.68 5.67 -26.55
C GLU A 194 19.12 4.20 -26.54
N LEU A 195 18.35 3.37 -25.84
CA LEU A 195 18.63 1.94 -25.68
C LEU A 195 17.63 1.11 -26.48
N PRO A 196 18.03 -0.07 -26.99
CA PRO A 196 17.08 -0.98 -27.63
C PRO A 196 16.12 -1.60 -26.61
N ASP A 197 15.00 -2.10 -27.11
CA ASP A 197 13.96 -2.77 -26.32
C ASP A 197 14.22 -4.27 -26.11
N ILE A 198 15.47 -4.69 -26.28
CA ILE A 198 15.96 -6.06 -26.11
C ILE A 198 17.00 -6.11 -25.00
N GLY A 199 17.03 -7.21 -24.26
CA GLY A 199 17.94 -7.37 -23.13
C GLY A 199 18.07 -8.81 -22.66
N THR A 200 18.70 -8.96 -21.51
CA THR A 200 19.01 -10.25 -20.88
C THR A 200 18.37 -10.34 -19.49
N VAL A 201 17.76 -11.47 -19.19
CA VAL A 201 17.30 -11.78 -17.81
C VAL A 201 18.53 -12.02 -16.94
N THR A 202 18.72 -11.18 -15.92
CA THR A 202 19.86 -11.32 -14.98
C THR A 202 19.46 -12.14 -13.76
N THR A 203 18.39 -11.76 -13.08
CA THR A 203 17.80 -12.53 -11.99
C THR A 203 16.27 -12.55 -12.14
N PHE A 204 15.61 -13.49 -11.49
CA PHE A 204 14.15 -13.58 -11.55
C PHE A 204 13.56 -14.29 -10.34
N CYS A 205 12.27 -14.10 -10.12
CA CYS A 205 11.47 -14.91 -9.21
C CYS A 205 10.22 -15.45 -9.92
N VAL A 206 9.80 -16.65 -9.52
CA VAL A 206 8.54 -17.24 -9.95
C VAL A 206 7.50 -17.00 -8.86
N VAL A 207 6.46 -16.26 -9.20
CA VAL A 207 5.33 -15.99 -8.29
C VAL A 207 4.35 -17.14 -8.42
N ASN A 208 4.20 -17.93 -7.36
CA ASN A 208 3.32 -19.10 -7.34
C ASN A 208 2.06 -18.88 -6.47
N VAL A 209 2.05 -17.86 -5.61
CA VAL A 209 0.98 -17.63 -4.64
C VAL A 209 0.04 -16.56 -5.15
N PRO A 210 -1.26 -16.87 -5.28
CA PRO A 210 -2.26 -15.85 -5.62
C PRO A 210 -2.50 -14.90 -4.43
N PHE A 211 -2.73 -13.63 -4.71
CA PHE A 211 -3.15 -12.64 -3.72
C PHE A 211 -4.25 -11.74 -4.29
N GLN A 212 -5.01 -11.12 -3.39
CA GLN A 212 -6.11 -10.25 -3.78
C GLN A 212 -5.60 -9.00 -4.53
N GLY A 213 -6.23 -8.68 -5.65
CA GLY A 213 -5.86 -7.54 -6.50
C GLY A 213 -4.78 -7.85 -7.54
N GLN A 214 -4.30 -9.09 -7.59
CA GLN A 214 -3.34 -9.54 -8.60
C GLN A 214 -3.96 -9.52 -10.00
N ARG A 215 -3.30 -8.90 -10.97
CA ARG A 215 -3.80 -8.77 -12.35
C ARG A 215 -3.48 -10.01 -13.21
N ILE A 216 -2.43 -10.77 -12.84
CA ILE A 216 -1.93 -11.93 -13.59
C ILE A 216 -2.06 -13.16 -12.70
N GLN A 217 -2.60 -14.25 -13.25
CA GLN A 217 -2.74 -15.51 -12.52
C GLN A 217 -1.38 -16.22 -12.39
N PRO A 218 -1.00 -16.70 -11.18
CA PRO A 218 0.19 -17.52 -11.01
C PRO A 218 0.08 -18.88 -11.74
N PRO A 219 1.22 -19.49 -12.13
CA PRO A 219 2.57 -18.99 -11.96
C PRO A 219 2.96 -17.98 -13.05
N TYR A 220 3.67 -16.92 -12.66
CA TYR A 220 4.27 -15.97 -13.59
C TYR A 220 5.65 -15.52 -13.10
N VAL A 221 6.44 -14.89 -13.98
CA VAL A 221 7.80 -14.48 -13.67
C VAL A 221 7.93 -12.96 -13.63
N ALA A 222 8.51 -12.47 -12.52
CA ALA A 222 9.06 -11.13 -12.41
C ALA A 222 10.60 -11.22 -12.47
N ALA A 223 11.22 -10.52 -13.42
CA ALA A 223 12.64 -10.62 -13.68
C ALA A 223 13.32 -9.25 -13.73
N TYR A 224 14.58 -9.20 -13.34
CA TYR A 224 15.45 -8.10 -13.69
C TYR A 224 15.96 -8.28 -15.11
N VAL A 225 15.64 -7.33 -15.98
CA VAL A 225 16.03 -7.29 -17.39
C VAL A 225 17.10 -6.21 -17.57
N LEU A 226 18.28 -6.61 -18.01
CA LEU A 226 19.37 -5.73 -18.40
C LEU A 226 19.24 -5.45 -19.90
N LEU A 227 18.83 -4.26 -20.29
CA LEU A 227 18.78 -3.86 -21.69
C LEU A 227 20.18 -3.80 -22.29
N ASP A 228 20.29 -4.11 -23.57
CA ASP A 228 21.57 -4.06 -24.28
C ASP A 228 22.15 -2.64 -24.23
N GLY A 229 23.36 -2.52 -23.70
CA GLY A 229 24.04 -1.26 -23.52
C GLY A 229 23.73 -0.55 -22.20
N ALA A 230 22.79 -1.04 -21.38
CA ALA A 230 22.57 -0.52 -20.04
C ALA A 230 23.51 -1.14 -19.02
N ASP A 231 23.75 -0.45 -17.91
CA ASP A 231 24.53 -0.94 -16.77
C ASP A 231 23.68 -1.25 -15.53
N ILE A 232 22.37 -1.00 -15.60
CA ILE A 232 21.43 -1.32 -14.54
C ILE A 232 20.23 -2.05 -15.14
N ALA A 233 19.89 -3.19 -14.55
CA ALA A 233 18.68 -3.93 -14.88
C ALA A 233 17.46 -3.31 -14.15
N PHE A 234 16.28 -3.40 -14.74
CA PHE A 234 15.03 -3.01 -14.11
C PHE A 234 14.04 -4.18 -14.04
N LEU A 235 13.21 -4.16 -13.02
CA LEU A 235 12.23 -5.21 -12.76
C LEU A 235 11.06 -5.10 -13.73
N HIS A 236 10.73 -6.20 -14.41
CA HIS A 236 9.55 -6.30 -15.25
C HIS A 236 9.03 -7.76 -15.35
N LEU A 237 7.85 -7.93 -15.93
CA LEU A 237 7.28 -9.25 -16.20
C LEU A 237 7.99 -9.92 -17.39
N VAL A 238 8.18 -11.24 -17.31
CA VAL A 238 8.55 -12.09 -18.44
C VAL A 238 7.42 -13.08 -18.68
N LEU A 239 6.77 -12.92 -19.84
CA LEU A 239 5.64 -13.75 -20.26
C LEU A 239 5.89 -14.35 -21.65
N GLY A 240 4.90 -15.05 -22.22
CA GLY A 240 5.02 -15.69 -23.54
C GLY A 240 5.80 -17.01 -23.53
N CYS A 241 6.17 -17.53 -22.34
CA CYS A 241 6.71 -18.85 -22.11
C CYS A 241 6.23 -19.41 -20.78
N GLU A 242 6.44 -20.70 -20.54
CA GLU A 242 6.16 -21.29 -19.23
C GLU A 242 7.13 -20.71 -18.17
N ALA A 243 6.62 -20.44 -16.97
CA ALA A 243 7.44 -19.86 -15.90
C ALA A 243 8.68 -20.71 -15.54
N LYS A 244 8.58 -22.04 -15.67
CA LYS A 244 9.69 -22.99 -15.44
C LYS A 244 10.81 -22.91 -16.48
N ASP A 245 10.55 -22.32 -17.66
CA ASP A 245 11.52 -22.24 -18.75
C ASP A 245 12.35 -20.94 -18.69
N VAL A 246 11.93 -19.99 -17.85
CA VAL A 246 12.69 -18.74 -17.63
C VAL A 246 13.97 -19.05 -16.87
N ARG A 247 15.08 -18.46 -17.31
CA ARG A 247 16.41 -18.67 -16.75
C ARG A 247 17.30 -17.43 -16.90
N MET A 248 18.32 -17.36 -16.08
CA MET A 248 19.35 -16.34 -16.23
C MET A 248 20.06 -16.48 -17.58
N GLY A 249 20.37 -15.34 -18.20
CA GLY A 249 20.95 -15.31 -19.55
C GLY A 249 19.92 -15.32 -20.68
N MET A 250 18.64 -15.65 -20.41
CA MET A 250 17.60 -15.67 -21.45
C MET A 250 17.51 -14.31 -22.12
N ARG A 251 17.51 -14.32 -23.46
CA ARG A 251 17.33 -13.12 -24.28
C ARG A 251 15.85 -12.81 -24.43
N VAL A 252 15.46 -11.57 -24.09
CA VAL A 252 14.08 -11.13 -24.09
C VAL A 252 13.91 -9.78 -24.78
N ARG A 253 12.72 -9.54 -25.34
CA ARG A 253 12.34 -8.29 -26.00
C ARG A 253 11.06 -7.74 -25.37
N ALA A 254 10.96 -6.42 -25.28
CA ALA A 254 9.76 -5.76 -24.81
C ALA A 254 8.58 -5.97 -25.78
N VAL A 255 7.43 -6.29 -25.22
CA VAL A 255 6.13 -6.26 -25.88
C VAL A 255 5.43 -4.99 -25.44
N TRP A 256 5.25 -4.08 -26.36
CA TRP A 256 4.61 -2.80 -26.11
C TRP A 256 3.09 -2.93 -26.25
N LYS A 257 2.36 -2.21 -25.40
CA LYS A 257 0.90 -2.04 -25.56
C LYS A 257 0.58 -1.35 -26.90
N PRO A 258 -0.68 -1.43 -27.36
CA PRO A 258 -1.11 -0.65 -28.53
C PRO A 258 -0.75 0.83 -28.37
N LYS A 259 -0.22 1.45 -29.42
CA LYS A 259 0.28 2.83 -29.39
C LYS A 259 -0.76 3.85 -28.90
N ALA A 260 -2.04 3.57 -29.12
CA ALA A 260 -3.13 4.43 -28.66
C ALA A 260 -3.28 4.49 -27.11
N GLU A 261 -2.68 3.52 -26.41
CA GLU A 261 -2.70 3.43 -24.93
C GLU A 261 -1.44 4.02 -24.29
N TRP A 262 -0.45 4.44 -25.09
CA TRP A 262 0.82 4.95 -24.57
C TRP A 262 0.65 6.27 -23.84
N SER A 263 1.33 6.38 -22.71
CA SER A 263 1.38 7.58 -21.87
C SER A 263 2.79 7.73 -21.26
N THR A 264 2.97 8.67 -20.36
CA THR A 264 4.25 8.91 -19.68
C THR A 264 4.48 7.91 -18.54
N THR A 265 4.52 6.61 -18.86
CA THR A 265 4.64 5.52 -17.87
C THR A 265 5.41 4.32 -18.44
N LEU A 266 6.10 3.59 -17.56
CA LEU A 266 6.75 2.32 -17.91
C LEU A 266 5.70 1.22 -18.25
N GLU A 267 4.46 1.38 -17.84
CA GLU A 267 3.36 0.45 -18.18
C GLU A 267 3.04 0.39 -19.68
N ASN A 268 3.64 1.23 -20.53
CA ASN A 268 3.57 1.11 -21.98
C ASN A 268 4.22 -0.18 -22.48
N ILE A 269 5.21 -0.71 -21.74
CA ILE A 269 5.71 -2.07 -21.92
C ILE A 269 4.78 -2.98 -21.14
N ASP A 270 4.08 -3.88 -21.83
CA ASP A 270 3.18 -4.84 -21.20
C ASP A 270 3.98 -5.94 -20.47
N HIS A 271 4.96 -6.52 -21.16
CA HIS A 271 5.87 -7.52 -20.61
C HIS A 271 7.10 -7.68 -21.52
N PHE A 272 8.05 -8.50 -21.09
CA PHE A 272 9.11 -9.00 -21.97
C PHE A 272 8.80 -10.43 -22.37
N THR A 273 9.17 -10.80 -23.61
CA THR A 273 9.00 -12.15 -24.14
C THR A 273 10.32 -12.70 -24.66
N PRO A 274 10.57 -14.04 -24.59
CA PRO A 274 11.77 -14.64 -25.16
C PRO A 274 11.92 -14.35 -26.65
N THR A 275 13.14 -14.02 -27.09
CA THR A 275 13.46 -13.78 -28.52
C THR A 275 13.67 -15.06 -29.29
N GLY A 276 13.96 -16.17 -28.61
CA GLY A 276 14.42 -17.42 -29.23
C GLY A 276 15.91 -17.45 -29.59
N GLU A 277 16.63 -16.36 -29.35
CA GLU A 277 18.09 -16.32 -29.50
C GLU A 277 18.78 -17.18 -28.43
N PRO A 278 20.03 -17.65 -28.68
CA PRO A 278 20.82 -18.29 -27.63
C PRO A 278 20.98 -17.41 -26.40
N ASP A 279 21.05 -18.04 -25.24
CA ASP A 279 21.26 -17.32 -23.98
C ASP A 279 22.55 -16.51 -24.00
N ALA A 280 22.55 -15.34 -23.42
CA ALA A 280 23.72 -14.51 -23.22
C ALA A 280 24.76 -15.24 -22.36
N ALA A 281 26.05 -15.14 -22.74
CA ALA A 281 27.12 -15.69 -21.93
C ALA A 281 27.14 -15.03 -20.53
N TYR A 282 27.36 -15.83 -19.49
CA TYR A 282 27.32 -15.38 -18.09
C TYR A 282 28.21 -14.14 -17.84
N GLU A 283 29.39 -14.12 -18.45
CA GLU A 283 30.38 -13.05 -18.31
C GLU A 283 29.86 -11.69 -18.78
N THR A 284 28.86 -11.66 -19.66
CA THR A 284 28.29 -10.42 -20.22
C THR A 284 27.36 -9.71 -19.24
N TYR A 285 26.81 -10.42 -18.24
CA TYR A 285 25.89 -9.84 -17.24
C TYR A 285 26.28 -10.09 -15.79
N ALA A 286 27.35 -10.88 -15.53
CA ALA A 286 27.78 -11.22 -14.19
C ALA A 286 28.10 -9.99 -13.30
N GLY A 287 28.59 -8.92 -13.90
CA GLY A 287 28.88 -7.65 -13.22
C GLY A 287 27.64 -6.81 -12.86
N HIS A 288 26.43 -7.29 -13.21
CA HIS A 288 25.15 -6.62 -13.01
C HIS A 288 24.18 -7.43 -12.14
N LEU A 289 24.68 -8.47 -11.44
CA LEU A 289 23.91 -9.31 -10.49
C LEU A 289 23.82 -8.67 -9.12
#